data_c648f696ce1739eac293fd2f346e3171
#
_entry.id   c648f696ce1739eac293fd2f346e3171
#
_cell.length_a   1.000
_cell.length_b   1.000
_cell.length_c   1.000
_cell.angle_alpha   90.00
_cell.angle_beta   90.00
_cell.angle_gamma   90.00
#
_symmetry.space_group_name_H-M   'P 1'
#
loop_
_entity.id
_entity.type
_entity.pdbx_description
1 polymer ?
#
loop_
_entity_poly.entity_id
_entity_poly.type
_entity_poly.pdbx_seq_one_letter_code
_entity_poly.pdbx_strand_id
1 'polypeptide(L)'
;ATTTNPAPTGDTLAPIAAADPALTAPLTPLAGFDTTPLATAADIQDKNPPQVRYDTVIDGLEKVGLAAQWKSLSALRNGGGKAANGVQVQARAKEDEALAVRLLKSIGYYDGSAVSAIEATPPTPGTPTRYKATVTATPGPLYNLSSVTLQSGPVTPTDLLTANFALKAGDPIEAARIQGAEANLQIVGPHQGYPFLKIGDRDVLLDDKTPTGAYTLPVDTGPRASFGRLVTAGDPVFGLDHLNVFPRFKEGQLYDSGKTDDLRDALNATGLFSSLSVQPQRTGRTGPDGTEAVDLLVTQAKGPPRSLGGTAGYSTGQGFRLEGTYTHRNLFAPEGALIASLVAGTQEQGLSGTFRRSNAGKRDRTFSATAAANHSSYDAFSADTFTLSARWSYDSTPIWQKRLTYYYGGELTGTNESMYDFARGERVRRTYGIAALPTQFQFDHSDDLLNPTKGYRLRLNVSPEGSIQGSARPYVRTMLEGTMYKSVSSSLILAGRLRAGSILGIDRDDLAPSRRYYGGGGGSVRGYGFQRLGPLDPNGDPVGGRSLNEGAVEARYRFGNFGIVPFIDAGNAYESSFPKGSDLRFGAGIGGRFYTNFGPFRIDAATPLNKRKGDSKLALYLSLGQAF
;
A
#
# COMPACT_ATOMS: atom_id res chain seq x y z
N ALA A 1 6.99 45.36 -63.16
CA ALA A 1 5.78 44.88 -63.80
C ALA A 1 5.02 44.02 -62.76
N THR A 2 4.01 44.63 -62.20
CA THR A 2 3.05 43.99 -61.26
C THR A 2 1.99 43.27 -62.08
N THR A 3 1.92 41.95 -61.99
CA THR A 3 0.81 41.14 -62.51
C THR A 3 -0.25 40.98 -61.43
N THR A 4 -1.35 41.73 -61.64
CA THR A 4 -2.59 41.55 -60.89
C THR A 4 -3.36 40.35 -61.44
N ASN A 5 -3.64 39.37 -60.59
CA ASN A 5 -4.57 38.25 -60.84
C ASN A 5 -6.01 38.78 -60.73
N PRO A 6 -6.93 38.49 -61.69
CA PRO A 6 -8.32 38.89 -61.58
C PRO A 6 -9.06 38.02 -60.54
N ALA A 7 -9.94 38.66 -59.77
CA ALA A 7 -10.84 38.01 -58.83
C ALA A 7 -11.85 37.09 -59.54
N PRO A 8 -12.26 35.96 -58.96
CA PRO A 8 -13.29 35.13 -59.55
C PRO A 8 -14.65 35.83 -59.51
N THR A 9 -15.30 35.86 -60.66
CA THR A 9 -16.67 36.33 -60.87
C THR A 9 -17.64 35.51 -60.01
N GLY A 10 -18.42 36.21 -59.20
CA GLY A 10 -19.39 35.58 -58.27
C GLY A 10 -20.46 34.79 -59.04
N ASP A 11 -20.64 33.55 -58.58
CA ASP A 11 -21.84 32.77 -58.88
C ASP A 11 -23.04 33.51 -58.26
N THR A 12 -24.00 33.89 -59.13
CA THR A 12 -25.30 34.39 -58.69
C THR A 12 -26.04 33.26 -57.98
N LEU A 13 -26.13 33.35 -56.70
CA LEU A 13 -26.97 32.48 -55.87
C LEU A 13 -28.43 32.57 -56.38
N ALA A 14 -29.05 31.42 -56.64
CA ALA A 14 -30.46 31.33 -56.96
C ALA A 14 -31.31 32.09 -55.92
N PRO A 15 -32.43 32.70 -56.26
CA PRO A 15 -33.26 33.41 -55.32
C PRO A 15 -33.70 32.49 -54.24
N ILE A 16 -33.45 32.90 -52.98
CA ILE A 16 -33.91 32.19 -51.79
C ILE A 16 -35.43 32.08 -51.89
N ALA A 17 -35.96 30.85 -51.83
CA ALA A 17 -37.38 30.60 -51.74
C ALA A 17 -37.97 31.41 -50.58
N ALA A 18 -39.21 31.93 -50.76
CA ALA A 18 -39.88 32.75 -49.77
C ALA A 18 -39.79 32.07 -48.39
N ALA A 19 -39.29 32.81 -47.39
CA ALA A 19 -39.13 32.28 -46.02
C ALA A 19 -40.45 31.72 -45.53
N ASP A 20 -40.40 30.52 -44.95
CA ASP A 20 -41.54 29.90 -44.30
C ASP A 20 -42.20 30.92 -43.35
N PRO A 21 -43.53 31.18 -43.45
CA PRO A 21 -44.19 32.12 -42.57
C PRO A 21 -44.02 31.81 -41.10
N ALA A 22 -43.74 30.58 -40.73
CA ALA A 22 -43.42 30.15 -39.38
C ALA A 22 -42.10 30.75 -38.86
N LEU A 23 -41.15 31.08 -39.74
CA LEU A 23 -39.84 31.67 -39.38
C LEU A 23 -39.93 33.20 -39.16
N THR A 24 -40.99 33.84 -39.63
CA THR A 24 -41.23 35.29 -39.49
C THR A 24 -42.31 35.64 -38.47
N ALA A 25 -42.93 34.62 -37.87
CA ALA A 25 -43.88 34.82 -36.78
C ALA A 25 -43.18 35.39 -35.53
N PRO A 26 -43.76 36.38 -34.83
CA PRO A 26 -43.19 36.84 -33.58
C PRO A 26 -43.01 35.70 -32.59
N LEU A 27 -41.81 35.62 -32.00
CA LEU A 27 -41.52 34.63 -30.95
C LEU A 27 -42.52 34.87 -29.81
N THR A 28 -43.11 33.78 -29.28
CA THR A 28 -43.94 33.82 -28.09
C THR A 28 -43.19 34.51 -26.95
N PRO A 29 -43.83 35.45 -26.21
CA PRO A 29 -43.19 36.10 -25.05
C PRO A 29 -42.63 35.06 -24.07
N LEU A 30 -41.43 35.29 -23.56
CA LEU A 30 -40.75 34.41 -22.58
C LEU A 30 -41.65 34.02 -21.39
N ALA A 31 -42.57 34.89 -20.99
CA ALA A 31 -43.54 34.65 -19.94
C ALA A 31 -44.59 33.55 -20.24
N GLY A 32 -44.75 33.18 -21.51
CA GLY A 32 -45.63 32.08 -21.96
C GLY A 32 -44.90 30.77 -22.28
N PHE A 33 -43.59 30.74 -22.05
CA PHE A 33 -42.83 29.51 -22.22
C PHE A 33 -43.12 28.54 -21.10
N ASP A 34 -43.59 27.34 -21.44
CA ASP A 34 -43.77 26.28 -20.46
C ASP A 34 -42.37 25.78 -20.02
N THR A 35 -41.96 26.19 -18.82
CA THR A 35 -40.70 25.77 -18.19
C THR A 35 -40.82 24.48 -17.40
N THR A 36 -41.94 23.78 -17.51
CA THR A 36 -42.09 22.47 -16.89
C THR A 36 -41.02 21.54 -17.48
N PRO A 37 -40.13 20.97 -16.67
CA PRO A 37 -39.13 20.05 -17.21
C PRO A 37 -39.85 18.90 -17.94
N LEU A 38 -39.47 18.64 -19.19
CA LEU A 38 -39.88 17.43 -19.87
C LEU A 38 -39.51 16.25 -18.96
N ALA A 39 -40.48 15.37 -18.67
CA ALA A 39 -40.20 14.17 -17.90
C ALA A 39 -39.01 13.46 -18.52
N THR A 40 -37.94 13.29 -17.71
CA THR A 40 -36.78 12.53 -18.15
C THR A 40 -37.19 11.09 -18.38
N ALA A 41 -36.48 10.36 -19.26
CA ALA A 41 -36.78 8.93 -19.51
C ALA A 41 -36.75 8.09 -18.21
N ALA A 42 -36.15 8.59 -17.13
CA ALA A 42 -36.17 8.01 -15.80
C ALA A 42 -37.50 8.23 -15.05
N ASP A 43 -38.27 9.28 -15.40
CA ASP A 43 -39.58 9.60 -14.77
C ASP A 43 -40.76 8.89 -15.47
N ILE A 44 -40.52 8.36 -16.66
CA ILE A 44 -41.49 7.52 -17.37
C ILE A 44 -41.31 6.10 -16.84
N GLN A 45 -41.84 5.81 -15.66
CA GLN A 45 -42.06 4.43 -15.21
C GLN A 45 -43.10 3.82 -16.14
N ASP A 46 -42.64 3.03 -17.11
CA ASP A 46 -43.48 2.20 -17.94
C ASP A 46 -44.25 1.24 -17.01
N LYS A 47 -45.54 1.43 -16.87
CA LYS A 47 -46.40 0.60 -16.01
C LYS A 47 -46.54 -0.84 -16.55
N ASN A 48 -46.01 -1.09 -17.76
CA ASN A 48 -45.90 -2.42 -18.34
C ASN A 48 -44.45 -2.89 -18.32
N PRO A 49 -44.08 -3.89 -17.49
CA PRO A 49 -42.74 -4.43 -17.49
C PRO A 49 -42.37 -5.02 -18.85
N PRO A 50 -41.06 -5.10 -19.17
CA PRO A 50 -40.60 -5.63 -20.47
C PRO A 50 -41.27 -6.95 -20.84
N GLN A 51 -41.90 -6.97 -22.01
CA GLN A 51 -42.80 -8.02 -22.44
C GLN A 51 -42.12 -9.18 -23.16
N VAL A 52 -40.82 -9.03 -23.50
CA VAL A 52 -40.08 -10.04 -24.25
C VAL A 52 -38.89 -10.57 -23.45
N ARG A 53 -38.67 -11.87 -23.58
CA ARG A 53 -37.47 -12.54 -23.03
C ARG A 53 -36.61 -13.04 -24.19
N TYR A 54 -35.32 -13.10 -23.99
CA TYR A 54 -34.41 -13.64 -24.97
C TYR A 54 -33.27 -14.44 -24.35
N ASP A 55 -32.82 -15.45 -25.09
CA ASP A 55 -31.62 -16.24 -24.80
C ASP A 55 -30.52 -15.78 -25.73
N THR A 56 -29.29 -15.68 -25.22
CA THR A 56 -28.11 -15.22 -25.99
C THR A 56 -27.17 -16.38 -26.26
N VAL A 57 -26.84 -16.59 -27.52
CA VAL A 57 -25.85 -17.57 -27.98
C VAL A 57 -24.73 -16.83 -28.72
N ILE A 58 -23.51 -17.20 -28.41
CA ILE A 58 -22.34 -16.79 -29.19
C ILE A 58 -21.68 -18.01 -29.80
N ASP A 59 -21.30 -17.93 -31.05
CA ASP A 59 -20.61 -18.97 -31.78
C ASP A 59 -19.36 -18.40 -32.48
N GLY A 60 -18.30 -19.19 -32.57
CA GLY A 60 -17.06 -18.86 -33.25
C GLY A 60 -16.00 -18.16 -32.41
N LEU A 61 -16.36 -17.43 -31.34
CA LEU A 61 -15.38 -16.75 -30.46
C LEU A 61 -14.71 -17.70 -29.44
N GLU A 62 -15.30 -18.86 -29.15
CA GLU A 62 -14.68 -19.86 -28.27
C GLU A 62 -13.37 -20.37 -28.83
N LYS A 63 -13.29 -20.59 -30.15
CA LYS A 63 -12.11 -21.12 -30.85
C LYS A 63 -10.88 -20.23 -30.73
N VAL A 64 -11.11 -18.93 -30.54
CA VAL A 64 -10.05 -17.92 -30.42
C VAL A 64 -9.93 -17.34 -29.00
N GLY A 65 -10.61 -17.96 -28.01
CA GLY A 65 -10.47 -17.58 -26.60
C GLY A 65 -11.20 -16.30 -26.19
N LEU A 66 -12.02 -15.69 -27.03
CA LEU A 66 -12.69 -14.41 -26.78
C LEU A 66 -14.06 -14.50 -26.14
N ALA A 67 -14.61 -15.71 -25.97
CA ALA A 67 -15.98 -15.89 -25.47
C ALA A 67 -16.21 -15.26 -24.08
N ALA A 68 -15.25 -15.37 -23.17
CA ALA A 68 -15.34 -14.79 -21.82
C ALA A 68 -15.35 -13.24 -21.88
N GLN A 69 -14.46 -12.66 -22.68
CA GLN A 69 -14.37 -11.22 -22.86
C GLN A 69 -15.63 -10.65 -23.53
N TRP A 70 -16.10 -11.31 -24.57
CA TRP A 70 -17.36 -10.92 -25.21
C TRP A 70 -18.52 -10.98 -24.21
N LYS A 71 -18.65 -12.08 -23.43
CA LYS A 71 -19.69 -12.22 -22.41
C LYS A 71 -19.71 -11.10 -21.38
N SER A 72 -18.56 -10.57 -21.01
CA SER A 72 -18.45 -9.47 -20.03
C SER A 72 -18.86 -8.10 -20.59
N LEU A 73 -18.74 -7.90 -21.91
CA LEU A 73 -19.00 -6.63 -22.61
C LEU A 73 -20.30 -6.62 -23.40
N SER A 74 -20.94 -7.77 -23.60
CA SER A 74 -22.12 -7.96 -24.47
C SER A 74 -23.33 -7.19 -23.98
N ALA A 75 -23.93 -6.39 -24.87
CA ALA A 75 -25.17 -5.67 -24.63
C ALA A 75 -26.37 -6.62 -24.43
N LEU A 76 -26.39 -7.73 -25.15
CA LEU A 76 -27.42 -8.80 -24.95
C LEU A 76 -27.30 -9.40 -23.55
N ARG A 77 -26.10 -9.72 -23.11
CA ARG A 77 -25.86 -10.30 -21.75
C ARG A 77 -26.22 -9.32 -20.66
N ASN A 78 -25.77 -8.07 -20.80
CA ASN A 78 -26.01 -6.99 -19.83
C ASN A 78 -27.53 -6.67 -19.72
N GLY A 79 -28.31 -6.94 -20.77
CA GLY A 79 -29.78 -6.84 -20.74
C GLY A 79 -30.47 -7.87 -19.89
N GLY A 80 -29.74 -8.85 -19.30
CA GLY A 80 -30.30 -9.84 -18.38
C GLY A 80 -31.38 -10.76 -18.99
N GLY A 81 -31.39 -10.93 -20.32
CA GLY A 81 -32.38 -11.75 -21.03
C GLY A 81 -33.77 -11.10 -21.13
N LYS A 82 -33.87 -9.77 -20.93
CA LYS A 82 -35.15 -9.03 -20.96
C LYS A 82 -35.01 -7.79 -21.85
N ALA A 83 -36.07 -7.49 -22.61
CA ALA A 83 -36.15 -6.29 -23.45
C ALA A 83 -37.57 -5.77 -23.53
N ALA A 84 -37.76 -4.50 -23.86
CA ALA A 84 -39.09 -3.91 -24.04
C ALA A 84 -39.80 -4.51 -25.24
N ASN A 85 -39.06 -4.80 -26.33
CA ASN A 85 -39.60 -5.38 -27.55
C ASN A 85 -38.49 -6.07 -28.38
N GLY A 86 -38.85 -6.72 -29.47
CA GLY A 86 -37.92 -7.38 -30.39
C GLY A 86 -36.94 -6.44 -31.08
N VAL A 87 -37.30 -5.18 -31.30
CA VAL A 87 -36.43 -4.17 -31.93
C VAL A 87 -35.23 -3.85 -30.98
N GLN A 88 -35.49 -3.79 -29.68
CA GLN A 88 -34.41 -3.60 -28.71
C GLN A 88 -33.46 -4.81 -28.64
N VAL A 89 -34.00 -6.04 -28.80
CA VAL A 89 -33.12 -7.23 -28.90
C VAL A 89 -32.26 -7.14 -30.14
N GLN A 90 -32.83 -6.72 -31.28
CA GLN A 90 -32.12 -6.56 -32.55
C GLN A 90 -31.03 -5.49 -32.45
N ALA A 91 -31.31 -4.34 -31.81
CA ALA A 91 -30.31 -3.29 -31.60
C ALA A 91 -29.12 -3.79 -30.78
N ARG A 92 -29.37 -4.50 -29.67
CA ARG A 92 -28.32 -5.13 -28.85
C ARG A 92 -27.53 -6.20 -29.59
N ALA A 93 -28.21 -6.98 -30.45
CA ALA A 93 -27.55 -7.99 -31.26
C ALA A 93 -26.62 -7.37 -32.31
N LYS A 94 -26.99 -6.23 -32.90
CA LYS A 94 -26.12 -5.45 -33.80
C LYS A 94 -24.93 -4.83 -33.08
N GLU A 95 -25.12 -4.34 -31.88
CA GLU A 95 -24.04 -3.84 -31.02
C GLU A 95 -23.05 -4.96 -30.68
N ASP A 96 -23.55 -6.14 -30.34
CA ASP A 96 -22.73 -7.33 -30.04
C ASP A 96 -22.03 -7.90 -31.27
N GLU A 97 -22.60 -7.78 -32.45
CA GLU A 97 -21.97 -8.08 -33.74
C GLU A 97 -20.75 -7.17 -33.96
N ALA A 98 -20.94 -5.86 -33.78
CA ALA A 98 -19.84 -4.91 -33.87
C ALA A 98 -18.77 -5.14 -32.77
N LEU A 99 -19.18 -5.53 -31.58
CA LEU A 99 -18.28 -5.92 -30.50
C LEU A 99 -17.45 -7.14 -30.88
N ALA A 100 -18.06 -8.19 -31.44
CA ALA A 100 -17.35 -9.39 -31.87
C ALA A 100 -16.29 -9.09 -32.91
N VAL A 101 -16.57 -8.24 -33.90
CA VAL A 101 -15.60 -7.80 -34.91
C VAL A 101 -14.46 -7.01 -34.27
N ARG A 102 -14.74 -6.08 -33.34
CA ARG A 102 -13.70 -5.35 -32.63
C ARG A 102 -12.78 -6.27 -31.81
N LEU A 103 -13.36 -7.27 -31.14
CA LEU A 103 -12.61 -8.24 -30.38
C LEU A 103 -11.72 -9.11 -31.27
N LEU A 104 -12.23 -9.57 -32.41
CA LEU A 104 -11.44 -10.30 -33.41
C LEU A 104 -10.24 -9.47 -33.91
N LYS A 105 -10.47 -8.23 -34.30
CA LYS A 105 -9.40 -7.31 -34.74
C LYS A 105 -8.38 -7.06 -33.64
N SER A 106 -8.80 -7.02 -32.37
CA SER A 106 -7.88 -6.76 -31.25
C SER A 106 -6.84 -7.86 -31.04
N ILE A 107 -7.07 -9.06 -31.54
CA ILE A 107 -6.16 -10.21 -31.46
C ILE A 107 -5.62 -10.66 -32.84
N GLY A 108 -5.71 -9.78 -33.86
CA GLY A 108 -5.08 -9.98 -35.16
C GLY A 108 -5.96 -10.60 -36.25
N TYR A 109 -7.23 -10.81 -36.05
CA TYR A 109 -8.15 -11.29 -37.10
C TYR A 109 -8.84 -10.10 -37.79
N TYR A 110 -8.13 -9.42 -38.69
CA TYR A 110 -8.59 -8.17 -39.30
C TYR A 110 -9.72 -8.36 -40.31
N ASP A 111 -9.78 -9.53 -40.99
CA ASP A 111 -10.85 -9.94 -41.90
C ASP A 111 -12.00 -10.61 -41.15
N GLY A 112 -11.94 -10.62 -39.81
CA GLY A 112 -12.98 -11.19 -39.00
C GLY A 112 -14.32 -10.51 -39.18
N SER A 113 -15.36 -11.29 -39.35
CA SER A 113 -16.74 -10.84 -39.52
C SER A 113 -17.65 -11.43 -38.44
N ALA A 114 -18.77 -10.79 -38.22
CA ALA A 114 -19.80 -11.33 -37.34
C ALA A 114 -21.19 -11.01 -37.93
N VAL A 115 -22.11 -11.88 -37.69
CA VAL A 115 -23.53 -11.72 -38.08
C VAL A 115 -24.44 -12.09 -36.91
N SER A 116 -25.53 -11.37 -36.74
CA SER A 116 -26.54 -11.67 -35.72
C SER A 116 -27.81 -12.16 -36.35
N ALA A 117 -28.40 -13.21 -35.76
CA ALA A 117 -29.70 -13.75 -36.14
C ALA A 117 -30.62 -13.74 -34.91
N ILE A 118 -31.87 -13.37 -35.13
CA ILE A 118 -32.91 -13.39 -34.09
C ILE A 118 -34.06 -14.26 -34.55
N GLU A 119 -34.29 -15.33 -33.82
CA GLU A 119 -35.40 -16.26 -34.03
C GLU A 119 -36.46 -16.00 -32.97
N ALA A 120 -37.71 -15.78 -33.40
CA ALA A 120 -38.84 -15.64 -32.50
C ALA A 120 -39.50 -17.01 -32.29
N THR A 121 -39.65 -17.40 -31.03
CA THR A 121 -40.47 -18.57 -30.69
C THR A 121 -41.95 -18.16 -30.72
N PRO A 122 -42.83 -18.87 -31.41
CA PRO A 122 -44.26 -18.54 -31.46
C PRO A 122 -44.85 -18.36 -30.06
N PRO A 123 -45.64 -17.30 -29.79
CA PRO A 123 -46.20 -17.04 -28.50
C PRO A 123 -47.22 -18.13 -28.14
N THR A 124 -47.07 -18.69 -26.94
CA THR A 124 -48.11 -19.54 -26.32
C THR A 124 -49.02 -18.65 -25.47
N PRO A 125 -50.34 -18.81 -25.47
CA PRO A 125 -51.23 -17.98 -24.67
C PRO A 125 -50.79 -17.91 -23.20
N GLY A 126 -50.58 -16.71 -22.67
CA GLY A 126 -50.14 -16.46 -21.29
C GLY A 126 -48.64 -16.46 -21.04
N THR A 127 -47.78 -16.65 -22.04
CA THR A 127 -46.33 -16.56 -21.90
C THR A 127 -45.77 -15.38 -22.70
N PRO A 128 -44.75 -14.64 -22.18
CA PRO A 128 -44.09 -13.58 -22.93
C PRO A 128 -43.40 -14.14 -24.19
N THR A 129 -43.42 -13.40 -25.29
CA THR A 129 -42.68 -13.75 -26.50
C THR A 129 -41.20 -13.98 -26.17
N ARG A 130 -40.66 -15.10 -26.61
CA ARG A 130 -39.25 -15.47 -26.40
C ARG A 130 -38.49 -15.36 -27.71
N TYR A 131 -37.29 -14.77 -27.62
CA TYR A 131 -36.36 -14.67 -28.75
C TYR A 131 -35.10 -15.47 -28.44
N LYS A 132 -34.45 -15.99 -29.47
CA LYS A 132 -33.09 -16.51 -29.41
C LYS A 132 -32.24 -15.59 -30.27
N ALA A 133 -31.33 -14.84 -29.63
CA ALA A 133 -30.38 -13.99 -30.31
C ALA A 133 -29.03 -14.73 -30.41
N THR A 134 -28.67 -15.08 -31.64
CA THR A 134 -27.38 -15.76 -31.93
C THR A 134 -26.46 -14.78 -32.63
N VAL A 135 -25.23 -14.62 -32.11
CA VAL A 135 -24.15 -13.88 -32.74
C VAL A 135 -23.10 -14.88 -33.20
N THR A 136 -22.94 -15.04 -34.51
CA THR A 136 -21.99 -15.95 -35.13
C THR A 136 -20.79 -15.13 -35.63
N ALA A 137 -19.61 -15.41 -35.12
CA ALA A 137 -18.38 -14.79 -35.51
C ALA A 137 -17.49 -15.71 -36.35
N THR A 138 -16.94 -15.19 -37.43
CA THR A 138 -16.03 -15.91 -38.33
C THR A 138 -14.66 -15.18 -38.24
N PRO A 139 -13.64 -15.77 -37.60
CA PRO A 139 -12.37 -15.09 -37.37
C PRO A 139 -11.60 -14.70 -38.62
N GLY A 140 -11.63 -15.53 -39.68
CA GLY A 140 -10.76 -15.32 -40.86
C GLY A 140 -9.31 -15.72 -40.57
N PRO A 141 -8.35 -15.29 -41.40
CA PRO A 141 -6.92 -15.54 -41.22
C PRO A 141 -6.35 -14.67 -40.08
N LEU A 142 -5.35 -15.23 -39.37
CA LEU A 142 -4.59 -14.46 -38.37
C LEU A 142 -3.50 -13.67 -39.07
N TYR A 143 -3.46 -12.37 -38.83
CA TYR A 143 -2.43 -11.48 -39.35
C TYR A 143 -1.21 -11.46 -38.43
N ASN A 144 -0.02 -11.67 -39.01
CA ASN A 144 1.25 -11.63 -38.32
C ASN A 144 2.10 -10.43 -38.78
N LEU A 145 3.00 -9.97 -37.93
CA LEU A 145 3.94 -8.90 -38.28
C LEU A 145 4.95 -9.40 -39.33
N SER A 146 5.01 -8.75 -40.47
CA SER A 146 6.04 -8.98 -41.51
C SER A 146 7.35 -8.29 -41.15
N SER A 147 7.25 -7.11 -40.53
CA SER A 147 8.40 -6.33 -40.07
C SER A 147 8.01 -5.48 -38.86
N VAL A 148 9.02 -5.16 -38.06
CA VAL A 148 8.91 -4.24 -36.90
C VAL A 148 10.03 -3.21 -37.01
N THR A 149 9.68 -1.96 -37.19
CA THR A 149 10.64 -0.85 -37.40
C THR A 149 10.42 0.21 -36.32
N LEU A 150 11.45 0.51 -35.54
CA LEU A 150 11.49 1.65 -34.62
C LEU A 150 12.26 2.78 -35.34
N GLN A 151 11.58 3.87 -35.64
CA GLN A 151 12.20 5.05 -36.26
C GLN A 151 12.65 6.00 -35.17
N SER A 152 13.93 5.95 -34.80
CA SER A 152 14.50 6.81 -33.76
C SER A 152 15.82 7.43 -34.23
N GLY A 153 16.22 8.50 -33.55
CA GLY A 153 17.59 8.97 -33.57
C GLY A 153 18.55 7.99 -32.89
N PRO A 154 19.86 8.27 -32.89
CA PRO A 154 20.85 7.42 -32.25
C PRO A 154 20.62 7.37 -30.72
N VAL A 155 20.65 6.18 -30.15
CA VAL A 155 20.51 5.93 -28.70
C VAL A 155 21.75 5.22 -28.15
N THR A 156 21.95 5.33 -26.84
CA THR A 156 23.04 4.66 -26.13
C THR A 156 22.49 3.90 -24.92
N PRO A 157 22.70 2.59 -24.84
CA PRO A 157 23.31 1.69 -25.83
C PRO A 157 22.46 1.62 -27.12
N THR A 158 23.07 1.26 -28.24
CA THR A 158 22.45 1.29 -29.58
C THR A 158 21.24 0.36 -29.72
N ASP A 159 21.20 -0.69 -28.93
CA ASP A 159 20.14 -1.69 -28.87
C ASP A 159 19.07 -1.37 -27.81
N LEU A 160 19.17 -0.24 -27.10
CA LEU A 160 18.27 0.11 -25.99
C LEU A 160 16.78 -0.06 -26.33
N LEU A 161 16.37 0.49 -27.48
CA LEU A 161 14.96 0.47 -27.87
C LEU A 161 14.56 -0.94 -28.33
N THR A 162 15.38 -1.56 -29.20
CA THR A 162 15.07 -2.88 -29.78
C THR A 162 15.13 -4.03 -28.77
N ALA A 163 16.07 -3.98 -27.81
CA ALA A 163 16.17 -4.97 -26.76
C ALA A 163 14.98 -4.93 -25.78
N ASN A 164 14.33 -3.77 -25.66
CA ASN A 164 13.20 -3.55 -24.75
C ASN A 164 11.84 -3.46 -25.47
N PHE A 165 11.81 -3.73 -26.76
CA PHE A 165 10.58 -3.77 -27.54
C PHE A 165 10.21 -5.22 -27.85
N ALA A 166 9.24 -5.77 -27.15
CA ALA A 166 8.91 -7.19 -27.15
C ALA A 166 8.12 -7.67 -28.37
N LEU A 167 8.21 -6.97 -29.54
CA LEU A 167 7.57 -7.39 -30.79
C LEU A 167 8.64 -7.79 -31.81
N LYS A 168 8.34 -8.84 -32.58
CA LYS A 168 9.20 -9.38 -33.61
C LYS A 168 8.39 -9.71 -34.87
N ALA A 169 9.06 -9.75 -36.02
CA ALA A 169 8.48 -10.33 -37.23
C ALA A 169 8.03 -11.78 -36.96
N GLY A 170 6.84 -12.13 -37.43
CA GLY A 170 6.17 -13.41 -37.18
C GLY A 170 5.22 -13.39 -35.97
N ASP A 171 5.28 -12.42 -35.07
CA ASP A 171 4.31 -12.29 -33.97
C ASP A 171 2.93 -11.89 -34.49
N PRO A 172 1.83 -12.36 -33.88
CA PRO A 172 0.48 -11.94 -34.22
C PRO A 172 0.28 -10.44 -33.91
N ILE A 173 -0.50 -9.77 -34.75
CA ILE A 173 -0.81 -8.33 -34.61
C ILE A 173 -1.89 -8.16 -33.53
N GLU A 174 -1.52 -8.31 -32.28
CA GLU A 174 -2.40 -8.17 -31.11
C GLU A 174 -2.29 -6.77 -30.50
N ALA A 175 -3.42 -6.08 -30.37
CA ALA A 175 -3.45 -4.72 -29.83
C ALA A 175 -2.83 -4.62 -28.41
N ALA A 176 -3.10 -5.59 -27.54
CA ALA A 176 -2.57 -5.60 -26.17
C ALA A 176 -1.05 -5.78 -26.15
N ARG A 177 -0.48 -6.64 -27.01
CA ARG A 177 0.98 -6.84 -27.12
C ARG A 177 1.68 -5.60 -27.66
N ILE A 178 1.10 -4.97 -28.68
CA ILE A 178 1.62 -3.73 -29.26
C ILE A 178 1.61 -2.62 -28.20
N GLN A 179 0.47 -2.37 -27.57
CA GLN A 179 0.35 -1.36 -26.50
C GLN A 179 1.29 -1.65 -25.33
N GLY A 180 1.44 -2.91 -24.95
CA GLY A 180 2.37 -3.31 -23.89
C GLY A 180 3.83 -3.04 -24.26
N ALA A 181 4.24 -3.32 -25.50
CA ALA A 181 5.59 -3.03 -25.99
C ALA A 181 5.87 -1.52 -26.04
N GLU A 182 4.92 -0.73 -26.55
CA GLU A 182 5.00 0.75 -26.57
C GLU A 182 5.08 1.34 -25.17
N ALA A 183 4.21 0.89 -24.23
CA ALA A 183 4.24 1.34 -22.85
C ALA A 183 5.57 1.00 -22.17
N ASN A 184 6.18 -0.15 -22.49
CA ASN A 184 7.48 -0.52 -21.95
C ASN A 184 8.58 0.46 -22.37
N LEU A 185 8.58 0.94 -23.61
CA LEU A 185 9.55 1.97 -24.05
C LEU A 185 9.40 3.28 -23.27
N GLN A 186 8.16 3.69 -22.97
CA GLN A 186 7.89 4.89 -22.16
C GLN A 186 8.37 4.76 -20.71
N ILE A 187 8.55 3.54 -20.21
CA ILE A 187 9.13 3.26 -18.90
C ILE A 187 10.64 3.14 -18.98
N VAL A 188 11.15 2.30 -19.88
CA VAL A 188 12.57 1.97 -19.97
C VAL A 188 13.41 3.17 -20.44
N GLY A 189 12.95 3.94 -21.41
CA GLY A 189 13.69 5.10 -21.91
C GLY A 189 14.05 6.09 -20.79
N PRO A 190 13.09 6.58 -20.00
CA PRO A 190 13.38 7.45 -18.85
C PRO A 190 14.25 6.81 -17.76
N HIS A 191 14.19 5.49 -17.58
CA HIS A 191 15.09 4.78 -16.66
C HIS A 191 16.55 4.73 -17.16
N GLN A 192 16.76 4.86 -18.47
CA GLN A 192 18.07 4.70 -19.12
C GLN A 192 18.63 6.02 -19.69
N GLY A 193 18.20 7.13 -19.13
CA GLY A 193 18.76 8.43 -19.47
C GLY A 193 17.98 9.25 -20.51
N TYR A 194 16.76 8.87 -20.87
CA TYR A 194 15.95 9.58 -21.84
C TYR A 194 14.63 10.11 -21.26
N PRO A 195 14.68 11.12 -20.34
CA PRO A 195 13.49 11.62 -19.64
C PRO A 195 12.41 12.22 -20.54
N PHE A 196 12.77 12.60 -21.76
CA PHE A 196 11.87 13.27 -22.71
C PHE A 196 11.40 12.35 -23.84
N LEU A 197 11.64 11.04 -23.72
CA LEU A 197 11.20 10.08 -24.71
C LEU A 197 9.69 10.20 -24.96
N LYS A 198 9.33 10.31 -26.23
CA LYS A 198 7.94 10.35 -26.70
C LYS A 198 7.76 9.33 -27.80
N ILE A 199 6.63 8.66 -27.77
CA ILE A 199 6.21 7.75 -28.83
C ILE A 199 5.24 8.51 -29.72
N GLY A 200 5.48 8.47 -31.03
CA GLY A 200 4.56 8.99 -32.03
C GLY A 200 3.43 8.02 -32.35
N ASP A 201 2.60 8.39 -33.31
CA ASP A 201 1.53 7.52 -33.78
C ASP A 201 2.12 6.34 -34.57
N ARG A 202 1.72 5.13 -34.16
CA ARG A 202 2.10 3.91 -34.86
C ARG A 202 1.44 3.82 -36.22
N ASP A 203 2.12 3.22 -37.17
CA ASP A 203 1.56 2.80 -38.43
C ASP A 203 1.62 1.29 -38.58
N VAL A 204 0.52 0.68 -39.01
CA VAL A 204 0.42 -0.77 -39.26
C VAL A 204 -0.16 -0.95 -40.65
N LEU A 205 0.72 -1.14 -41.63
CA LEU A 205 0.31 -1.35 -43.01
C LEU A 205 0.00 -2.84 -43.24
N LEU A 206 -1.27 -3.17 -43.39
CA LEU A 206 -1.74 -4.54 -43.66
C LEU A 206 -1.64 -4.87 -45.15
N ASP A 207 -1.27 -6.12 -45.45
CA ASP A 207 -1.30 -6.71 -46.78
C ASP A 207 -2.43 -7.76 -46.86
N ASP A 208 -3.46 -7.47 -47.62
CA ASP A 208 -4.64 -8.34 -47.78
C ASP A 208 -4.32 -9.63 -48.58
N LYS A 209 -3.24 -9.66 -49.36
CA LYS A 209 -2.86 -10.83 -50.17
C LYS A 209 -2.10 -11.89 -49.34
N THR A 210 -1.32 -11.41 -48.44
CA THR A 210 -0.65 -12.24 -47.44
C THR A 210 -1.10 -11.74 -46.08
N PRO A 211 -1.72 -12.53 -45.20
CA PRO A 211 -2.26 -12.02 -43.93
C PRO A 211 -1.13 -11.57 -43.00
N THR A 212 -0.49 -10.47 -43.35
CA THR A 212 0.66 -9.87 -42.66
C THR A 212 0.51 -8.36 -42.54
N GLY A 213 1.32 -7.74 -41.67
CA GLY A 213 1.38 -6.28 -41.55
C GLY A 213 2.77 -5.78 -41.18
N ALA A 214 3.18 -4.68 -41.81
CA ALA A 214 4.41 -3.99 -41.45
C ALA A 214 4.11 -2.97 -40.32
N TYR A 215 4.78 -3.09 -39.21
CA TYR A 215 4.64 -2.19 -38.07
C TYR A 215 5.77 -1.17 -38.05
N THR A 216 5.43 0.10 -37.95
CA THR A 216 6.38 1.20 -37.81
C THR A 216 6.00 2.12 -36.67
N LEU A 217 6.95 2.42 -35.77
CA LEU A 217 6.76 3.31 -34.63
C LEU A 217 7.81 4.43 -34.63
N PRO A 218 7.40 5.69 -34.81
CA PRO A 218 8.27 6.82 -34.57
C PRO A 218 8.56 6.99 -33.08
N VAL A 219 9.83 7.13 -32.70
CA VAL A 219 10.26 7.34 -31.33
C VAL A 219 11.18 8.55 -31.25
N ASP A 220 10.69 9.64 -30.68
CA ASP A 220 11.53 10.78 -30.32
C ASP A 220 12.12 10.56 -28.92
N THR A 221 13.39 10.22 -28.85
CA THR A 221 14.06 9.96 -27.57
C THR A 221 14.44 11.23 -26.82
N GLY A 222 14.48 12.36 -27.52
CA GLY A 222 15.13 13.56 -27.00
C GLY A 222 16.61 13.32 -26.71
N PRO A 223 17.30 14.26 -26.06
CA PRO A 223 18.70 14.11 -25.70
C PRO A 223 18.88 13.12 -24.54
N ARG A 224 19.97 12.38 -24.54
CA ARG A 224 20.41 11.62 -23.36
C ARG A 224 20.77 12.60 -22.26
N ALA A 225 20.29 12.36 -21.05
CA ALA A 225 20.34 13.31 -19.95
C ALA A 225 21.14 12.80 -18.74
N SER A 226 21.73 13.72 -18.01
CA SER A 226 22.27 13.53 -16.66
C SER A 226 21.53 14.41 -15.68
N PHE A 227 21.50 14.03 -14.39
CA PHE A 227 20.92 14.85 -13.34
C PHE A 227 21.68 16.18 -13.20
N GLY A 228 20.96 17.28 -13.25
CA GLY A 228 21.39 18.60 -12.86
C GLY A 228 21.04 18.92 -11.42
N ARG A 229 20.55 20.13 -11.18
CA ARG A 229 20.22 20.67 -9.85
C ARG A 229 18.73 20.50 -9.54
N LEU A 230 18.40 20.57 -8.24
CA LEU A 230 17.03 20.78 -7.83
C LEU A 230 16.66 22.26 -7.97
N VAL A 231 15.48 22.51 -8.49
CA VAL A 231 14.85 23.83 -8.57
C VAL A 231 13.48 23.74 -7.92
N THR A 232 13.06 24.75 -7.20
CA THR A 232 11.76 24.76 -6.53
C THR A 232 10.85 25.86 -7.04
N ALA A 233 9.53 25.58 -7.05
CA ALA A 233 8.48 26.52 -7.39
C ALA A 233 7.24 26.29 -6.51
N GLY A 234 6.28 27.19 -6.59
CA GLY A 234 5.02 27.14 -5.84
C GLY A 234 5.12 27.71 -4.43
N ASP A 235 4.32 27.17 -3.50
CA ASP A 235 4.32 27.57 -2.08
C ASP A 235 5.32 26.70 -1.30
N PRO A 236 6.54 27.19 -1.00
CA PRO A 236 7.62 26.35 -0.51
C PRO A 236 7.36 25.88 0.92
N VAL A 237 7.26 24.58 1.08
CA VAL A 237 7.28 23.87 2.37
C VAL A 237 8.73 23.66 2.82
N PHE A 238 9.60 23.29 1.87
CA PHE A 238 11.02 23.09 2.06
C PHE A 238 11.85 24.01 1.16
N GLY A 239 12.88 24.61 1.74
CA GLY A 239 13.94 25.27 0.98
C GLY A 239 14.85 24.27 0.28
N LEU A 240 15.66 24.75 -0.68
CA LEU A 240 16.58 23.92 -1.47
C LEU A 240 17.57 23.12 -0.60
N ASP A 241 18.08 23.71 0.49
CA ASP A 241 19.01 23.02 1.40
C ASP A 241 18.41 21.74 1.96
N HIS A 242 17.13 21.80 2.37
CA HIS A 242 16.45 20.63 2.88
C HIS A 242 16.00 19.66 1.76
N LEU A 243 15.56 20.18 0.61
CA LEU A 243 15.24 19.35 -0.55
C LEU A 243 16.45 18.50 -0.99
N ASN A 244 17.66 19.05 -0.92
CA ASN A 244 18.90 18.35 -1.27
C ASN A 244 19.30 17.21 -0.31
N VAL A 245 18.60 17.04 0.81
CA VAL A 245 18.78 15.88 1.70
C VAL A 245 18.15 14.60 1.11
N PHE A 246 17.11 14.72 0.26
CA PHE A 246 16.29 13.61 -0.21
C PHE A 246 16.86 12.82 -1.39
N PRO A 247 17.56 13.40 -2.38
CA PRO A 247 18.01 12.65 -3.55
C PRO A 247 18.92 11.47 -3.22
N ARG A 248 18.73 10.36 -3.97
CA ARG A 248 19.64 9.21 -4.01
C ARG A 248 20.48 9.19 -5.27
N PHE A 249 20.59 10.32 -5.93
CA PHE A 249 21.44 10.59 -7.07
C PHE A 249 22.34 11.80 -6.79
N LYS A 250 23.36 11.96 -7.59
CA LYS A 250 24.26 13.12 -7.56
C LYS A 250 24.18 13.85 -8.90
N GLU A 251 24.46 15.16 -8.89
CA GLU A 251 24.63 15.95 -10.11
C GLU A 251 25.67 15.27 -11.02
N GLY A 252 25.38 15.19 -12.31
CA GLY A 252 26.20 14.53 -13.31
C GLY A 252 25.99 13.03 -13.48
N GLN A 253 25.26 12.33 -12.59
CA GLN A 253 24.88 10.92 -12.81
C GLN A 253 23.88 10.83 -13.95
N LEU A 254 23.92 9.70 -14.69
CA LEU A 254 22.93 9.41 -15.72
C LEU A 254 21.52 9.50 -15.13
N TYR A 255 20.63 10.18 -15.85
CA TYR A 255 19.23 10.31 -15.44
C TYR A 255 18.56 8.93 -15.36
N ASP A 256 17.73 8.78 -14.33
CA ASP A 256 16.95 7.58 -14.06
C ASP A 256 15.63 8.01 -13.41
N SER A 257 14.50 7.81 -14.12
CA SER A 257 13.19 8.20 -13.63
C SER A 257 12.82 7.52 -12.30
N GLY A 258 13.29 6.30 -12.05
CA GLY A 258 13.05 5.61 -10.77
C GLY A 258 13.65 6.36 -9.58
N LYS A 259 14.77 7.05 -9.75
CA LYS A 259 15.35 7.91 -8.70
C LYS A 259 14.57 9.22 -8.54
N THR A 260 13.97 9.74 -9.62
CA THR A 260 13.07 10.89 -9.57
C THR A 260 11.77 10.55 -8.87
N ASP A 261 11.22 9.37 -9.15
CA ASP A 261 10.03 8.85 -8.48
C ASP A 261 10.29 8.59 -6.99
N ASP A 262 11.45 7.99 -6.63
CA ASP A 262 11.87 7.82 -5.25
C ASP A 262 11.99 9.16 -4.50
N LEU A 263 12.49 10.22 -5.15
CA LEU A 263 12.53 11.56 -4.58
C LEU A 263 11.11 12.09 -4.33
N ARG A 264 10.22 11.99 -5.33
CA ARG A 264 8.82 12.41 -5.20
C ARG A 264 8.10 11.66 -4.07
N ASP A 265 8.25 10.35 -4.03
CA ASP A 265 7.59 9.51 -3.04
C ASP A 265 8.12 9.77 -1.62
N ALA A 266 9.43 10.02 -1.48
CA ALA A 266 10.02 10.39 -0.20
C ALA A 266 9.53 11.75 0.32
N LEU A 267 9.39 12.72 -0.56
CA LEU A 267 8.82 14.03 -0.22
C LEU A 267 7.34 13.89 0.16
N ASN A 268 6.54 13.16 -0.62
CA ASN A 268 5.13 12.89 -0.30
C ASN A 268 4.95 12.18 1.04
N ALA A 269 5.84 11.26 1.39
CA ALA A 269 5.81 10.53 2.66
C ALA A 269 5.98 11.43 3.91
N THR A 270 6.46 12.66 3.76
CA THR A 270 6.51 13.64 4.86
C THR A 270 5.12 14.07 5.31
N GLY A 271 4.11 13.96 4.43
CA GLY A 271 2.71 14.36 4.69
C GLY A 271 2.52 15.86 4.89
N LEU A 272 3.41 16.67 4.30
CA LEU A 272 3.39 18.13 4.43
C LEU A 272 2.88 18.85 3.17
N PHE A 273 2.67 18.11 2.08
CA PHE A 273 2.21 18.64 0.80
C PHE A 273 0.73 18.29 0.56
N SER A 274 -0.02 19.23 0.01
CA SER A 274 -1.33 18.96 -0.58
C SER A 274 -1.20 18.48 -2.02
N SER A 275 -0.21 19.00 -2.74
CA SER A 275 0.24 18.45 -4.01
C SER A 275 1.74 18.65 -4.17
N LEU A 276 2.37 17.72 -4.87
CA LEU A 276 3.81 17.74 -5.14
C LEU A 276 4.04 17.14 -6.53
N SER A 277 4.82 17.85 -7.37
CA SER A 277 5.34 17.27 -8.60
C SER A 277 6.85 17.42 -8.66
N VAL A 278 7.53 16.43 -9.26
CA VAL A 278 8.96 16.45 -9.55
C VAL A 278 9.11 16.15 -11.03
N GLN A 279 9.54 17.14 -11.80
CA GLN A 279 9.58 17.05 -13.27
C GLN A 279 10.95 17.41 -13.80
N PRO A 280 11.51 16.63 -14.75
CA PRO A 280 12.74 16.99 -15.44
C PRO A 280 12.52 18.21 -16.34
N GLN A 281 13.45 19.16 -16.29
CA GLN A 281 13.48 20.35 -17.13
C GLN A 281 14.78 20.44 -17.93
N ARG A 282 14.66 20.65 -19.22
CA ARG A 282 15.80 20.87 -20.10
C ARG A 282 16.51 22.17 -19.74
N THR A 283 17.83 22.13 -19.71
CA THR A 283 18.63 23.31 -19.38
C THR A 283 19.48 23.78 -20.55
N GLY A 284 19.67 22.94 -21.57
CA GLY A 284 20.61 23.18 -22.67
C GLY A 284 22.08 23.12 -22.26
N ARG A 285 22.40 22.85 -20.97
CA ARG A 285 23.76 22.72 -20.47
C ARG A 285 24.30 21.32 -20.80
N THR A 286 25.55 21.28 -21.30
CA THR A 286 26.25 20.01 -21.51
C THR A 286 26.62 19.39 -20.16
N GLY A 287 26.24 18.13 -19.97
CA GLY A 287 26.63 17.30 -18.84
C GLY A 287 27.77 16.36 -19.18
N PRO A 288 28.15 15.46 -18.25
CA PRO A 288 29.16 14.44 -18.50
C PRO A 288 28.79 13.50 -19.67
N ASP A 289 29.80 12.94 -20.33
CA ASP A 289 29.66 11.95 -21.39
C ASP A 289 28.73 12.37 -22.56
N GLY A 290 28.70 13.68 -22.89
CA GLY A 290 27.88 14.24 -23.95
C GLY A 290 26.38 14.27 -23.65
N THR A 291 25.98 14.08 -22.41
CA THR A 291 24.58 14.19 -21.96
C THR A 291 24.14 15.65 -21.85
N GLU A 292 22.83 15.92 -21.85
CA GLU A 292 22.28 17.21 -21.41
C GLU A 292 22.05 17.18 -19.89
N ALA A 293 22.53 18.17 -19.14
CA ALA A 293 22.21 18.32 -17.73
C ALA A 293 20.75 18.76 -17.56
N VAL A 294 19.95 17.96 -16.86
CA VAL A 294 18.51 18.18 -16.69
C VAL A 294 18.23 18.51 -15.23
N ASP A 295 17.71 19.71 -14.99
CA ASP A 295 17.31 20.12 -13.65
C ASP A 295 15.97 19.48 -13.26
N LEU A 296 15.77 19.18 -11.97
CA LEU A 296 14.50 18.67 -11.47
C LEU A 296 13.70 19.82 -10.82
N LEU A 297 12.61 20.20 -11.44
CA LEU A 297 11.66 21.15 -10.89
C LEU A 297 10.76 20.47 -9.86
N VAL A 298 10.90 20.86 -8.60
CA VAL A 298 10.05 20.44 -7.49
C VAL A 298 9.00 21.52 -7.27
N THR A 299 7.78 21.29 -7.75
CA THR A 299 6.66 22.20 -7.52
C THR A 299 5.93 21.77 -6.25
N GLN A 300 5.89 22.67 -5.27
CA GLN A 300 5.36 22.42 -3.94
C GLN A 300 4.04 23.15 -3.73
N ALA A 301 3.07 22.48 -3.09
CA ALA A 301 1.88 23.11 -2.53
C ALA A 301 1.70 22.62 -1.10
N LYS A 302 1.60 23.55 -0.16
CA LYS A 302 1.51 23.28 1.26
C LYS A 302 0.24 22.54 1.64
N GLY A 303 0.38 21.47 2.41
CA GLY A 303 -0.70 20.68 2.98
C GLY A 303 -0.95 20.97 4.47
N PRO A 304 -2.00 20.36 5.06
CA PRO A 304 -2.30 20.50 6.48
C PRO A 304 -1.21 19.81 7.33
N PRO A 305 -0.53 20.56 8.22
CA PRO A 305 0.56 19.99 9.01
C PRO A 305 0.09 19.22 10.25
N ARG A 306 -1.20 19.26 10.56
CA ARG A 306 -1.78 18.71 11.79
C ARG A 306 -2.55 17.43 11.50
N SER A 307 -2.49 16.48 12.44
CA SER A 307 -3.35 15.30 12.44
C SER A 307 -3.70 14.87 13.86
N LEU A 308 -4.89 14.29 13.98
CA LEU A 308 -5.33 13.56 15.15
C LEU A 308 -5.38 12.09 14.80
N GLY A 309 -4.88 11.25 15.69
CA GLY A 309 -4.95 9.80 15.61
C GLY A 309 -5.53 9.25 16.90
N GLY A 310 -6.08 8.04 16.83
CA GLY A 310 -6.55 7.34 18.01
C GLY A 310 -6.47 5.84 17.80
N THR A 311 -6.18 5.11 18.87
CA THR A 311 -6.22 3.65 18.90
C THR A 311 -7.04 3.18 20.09
N ALA A 312 -7.73 2.05 19.94
CA ALA A 312 -8.45 1.39 20.98
C ALA A 312 -8.11 -0.10 20.97
N GLY A 313 -7.90 -0.69 22.13
CA GLY A 313 -7.59 -2.10 22.28
C GLY A 313 -8.16 -2.66 23.56
N TYR A 314 -8.31 -4.00 23.58
CA TYR A 314 -8.69 -4.77 24.75
C TYR A 314 -7.89 -6.06 24.80
N SER A 315 -7.43 -6.43 25.97
CA SER A 315 -6.86 -7.76 26.20
C SER A 315 -7.16 -8.25 27.61
N THR A 316 -7.33 -9.57 27.74
CA THR A 316 -7.45 -10.21 29.04
C THR A 316 -6.19 -9.96 29.88
N GLY A 317 -6.32 -9.36 31.05
CA GLY A 317 -5.22 -9.04 31.97
C GLY A 317 -4.66 -7.62 31.83
N GLN A 318 -4.97 -6.87 30.76
CA GLN A 318 -4.68 -5.43 30.66
C GLN A 318 -5.93 -4.56 30.66
N GLY A 319 -7.09 -5.15 30.33
CA GLY A 319 -8.35 -4.40 30.19
C GLY A 319 -8.38 -3.56 28.92
N PHE A 320 -9.10 -2.46 28.98
CA PHE A 320 -9.21 -1.48 27.91
C PHE A 320 -8.01 -0.53 27.88
N ARG A 321 -7.59 -0.15 26.66
CA ARG A 321 -6.59 0.89 26.42
C ARG A 321 -7.03 1.76 25.26
N LEU A 322 -7.13 3.04 25.51
CA LEU A 322 -7.37 4.08 24.52
C LEU A 322 -6.13 4.96 24.43
N GLU A 323 -5.75 5.32 23.22
CA GLU A 323 -4.65 6.26 23.00
C GLU A 323 -5.10 7.32 22.00
N GLY A 324 -4.95 8.58 22.37
CA GLY A 324 -5.14 9.74 21.51
C GLY A 324 -3.79 10.38 21.19
N THR A 325 -3.57 10.71 19.93
CA THR A 325 -2.32 11.34 19.48
C THR A 325 -2.63 12.59 18.65
N TYR A 326 -2.06 13.72 19.04
CA TYR A 326 -2.01 14.93 18.25
C TYR A 326 -0.62 15.10 17.67
N THR A 327 -0.52 15.33 16.37
CA THR A 327 0.75 15.56 15.68
C THR A 327 0.71 16.87 14.89
N HIS A 328 1.68 17.74 15.13
CA HIS A 328 2.01 18.85 14.24
C HIS A 328 3.34 18.53 13.54
N ARG A 329 3.28 18.16 12.23
CA ARG A 329 4.42 17.56 11.50
C ARG A 329 5.57 18.50 11.22
N ASN A 330 5.37 19.82 11.26
CA ASN A 330 6.38 20.82 10.88
C ASN A 330 6.30 22.06 11.81
N LEU A 331 6.12 21.85 13.11
CA LEU A 331 6.11 22.94 14.08
C LEU A 331 7.47 23.64 14.15
N PHE A 332 8.52 22.87 14.06
CA PHE A 332 9.93 23.33 14.05
C PHE A 332 10.54 23.02 12.67
N ALA A 333 10.21 23.83 11.67
CA ALA A 333 10.68 23.63 10.29
C ALA A 333 12.21 23.50 10.18
N PRO A 334 12.73 22.69 9.24
CA PRO A 334 12.02 21.71 8.41
C PRO A 334 11.82 20.36 9.15
N GLU A 335 10.66 19.71 8.92
CA GLU A 335 10.29 18.38 9.43
C GLU A 335 10.42 18.17 10.96
N GLY A 336 10.53 19.25 11.74
CA GLY A 336 10.48 19.16 13.20
C GLY A 336 9.04 19.03 13.67
N ALA A 337 8.59 17.79 13.97
CA ALA A 337 7.26 17.49 14.46
C ALA A 337 7.19 17.59 15.99
N LEU A 338 6.05 18.04 16.48
CA LEU A 338 5.63 17.86 17.88
C LEU A 338 4.49 16.85 17.91
N ILE A 339 4.67 15.80 18.72
CA ILE A 339 3.69 14.72 18.90
C ILE A 339 3.32 14.71 20.38
N ALA A 340 2.06 14.92 20.69
CA ALA A 340 1.52 14.76 22.04
C ALA A 340 0.61 13.53 22.06
N SER A 341 0.82 12.62 23.01
CA SER A 341 0.04 11.40 23.16
C SER A 341 -0.53 11.31 24.57
N LEU A 342 -1.79 10.92 24.65
CA LEU A 342 -2.52 10.63 25.88
C LEU A 342 -2.95 9.18 25.87
N VAL A 343 -2.60 8.43 26.90
CA VAL A 343 -3.03 7.05 27.12
C VAL A 343 -4.01 7.04 28.28
N ALA A 344 -5.16 6.40 28.09
CA ALA A 344 -6.17 6.16 29.11
C ALA A 344 -6.58 4.68 29.05
N GLY A 345 -6.20 3.92 30.05
CA GLY A 345 -6.47 2.50 30.12
C GLY A 345 -6.79 2.05 31.53
N THR A 346 -7.25 0.80 31.66
CA THR A 346 -7.60 0.20 32.94
C THR A 346 -6.39 0.10 33.87
N GLN A 347 -5.22 -0.23 33.30
CA GLN A 347 -3.98 -0.48 34.05
C GLN A 347 -2.86 0.49 33.70
N GLU A 348 -3.04 1.37 32.71
CA GLU A 348 -2.02 2.32 32.28
C GLU A 348 -2.65 3.66 31.93
N GLN A 349 -2.13 4.74 32.49
CA GLN A 349 -2.48 6.11 32.13
C GLN A 349 -1.18 6.88 31.92
N GLY A 350 -1.17 7.75 30.90
CA GLY A 350 0.06 8.48 30.61
C GLY A 350 -0.11 9.64 29.65
N LEU A 351 0.82 10.57 29.76
CA LEU A 351 0.97 11.70 28.85
C LEU A 351 2.39 11.74 28.35
N SER A 352 2.58 11.96 27.06
CA SER A 352 3.91 12.16 26.49
C SER A 352 3.95 13.26 25.45
N GLY A 353 5.11 13.93 25.39
CA GLY A 353 5.45 14.90 24.34
C GLY A 353 6.74 14.47 23.65
N THR A 354 6.70 14.34 22.32
CA THR A 354 7.86 13.96 21.52
C THR A 354 8.15 15.02 20.47
N PHE A 355 9.35 15.57 20.51
CA PHE A 355 9.94 16.24 19.37
C PHE A 355 10.56 15.19 18.45
N ARG A 356 10.25 15.26 17.14
CA ARG A 356 10.82 14.35 16.14
C ARG A 356 11.24 15.13 14.91
N ARG A 357 12.49 15.00 14.50
CA ARG A 357 13.01 15.54 13.24
C ARG A 357 13.38 14.40 12.32
N SER A 358 12.57 14.20 11.28
CA SER A 358 12.87 13.25 10.22
C SER A 358 13.93 13.83 9.29
N ASN A 359 14.62 12.98 8.54
CA ASN A 359 15.67 13.36 7.58
C ASN A 359 16.73 14.32 8.16
N ALA A 360 17.07 14.16 9.43
CA ALA A 360 17.95 15.05 10.18
C ALA A 360 19.40 15.04 9.63
N GLY A 361 19.70 15.96 8.74
CA GLY A 361 20.97 16.13 8.04
C GLY A 361 21.30 15.06 7.00
N LYS A 362 20.61 13.93 6.99
CA LYS A 362 20.67 12.87 5.97
C LYS A 362 19.31 12.24 5.84
N ARG A 363 18.96 11.81 4.62
CA ARG A 363 17.74 11.06 4.35
C ARG A 363 17.63 9.83 5.25
N ASP A 364 16.41 9.55 5.72
CA ASP A 364 16.04 8.39 6.54
C ASP A 364 16.62 8.37 7.95
N ARG A 365 17.38 9.37 8.36
CA ARG A 365 17.87 9.50 9.72
C ARG A 365 16.94 10.38 10.54
N THR A 366 16.42 9.84 11.63
CA THR A 366 15.48 10.55 12.51
C THR A 366 16.11 10.80 13.87
N PHE A 367 15.99 12.03 14.36
CA PHE A 367 16.25 12.39 15.74
C PHE A 367 14.91 12.52 16.47
N SER A 368 14.80 11.98 17.68
CA SER A 368 13.64 12.18 18.55
C SER A 368 14.06 12.42 19.99
N ALA A 369 13.34 13.33 20.66
CA ALA A 369 13.46 13.57 22.09
C ALA A 369 12.06 13.50 22.70
N THR A 370 11.90 12.72 23.79
CA THR A 370 10.60 12.46 24.41
C THR A 370 10.66 12.76 25.89
N ALA A 371 9.62 13.40 26.42
CA ALA A 371 9.29 13.49 27.83
C ALA A 371 7.96 12.79 28.05
N ALA A 372 7.89 11.88 29.04
CA ALA A 372 6.71 11.10 29.33
C ALA A 372 6.49 10.97 30.84
N ALA A 373 5.23 11.00 31.26
CA ALA A 373 4.79 10.71 32.60
C ALA A 373 3.71 9.63 32.53
N ASN A 374 3.92 8.51 33.20
CA ASN A 374 3.04 7.34 33.16
C ASN A 374 2.75 6.83 34.57
N HIS A 375 1.50 6.45 34.79
CA HIS A 375 1.06 5.61 35.90
C HIS A 375 0.72 4.23 35.37
N SER A 376 1.25 3.18 36.02
CA SER A 376 0.96 1.78 35.69
C SER A 376 0.52 1.03 36.96
N SER A 377 -0.52 0.21 36.85
CA SER A 377 -1.05 -0.59 37.92
C SER A 377 -1.31 -2.01 37.44
N TYR A 378 -0.25 -2.83 37.44
CA TYR A 378 -0.27 -4.24 37.07
C TYR A 378 -0.27 -5.14 38.31
N ASP A 379 -0.69 -6.40 38.18
CA ASP A 379 -0.56 -7.38 39.24
C ASP A 379 0.91 -7.50 39.70
N ALA A 380 1.84 -7.39 38.76
CA ALA A 380 3.28 -7.48 39.03
C ALA A 380 3.81 -6.32 39.88
N PHE A 381 3.42 -5.10 39.54
CA PHE A 381 3.86 -3.87 40.22
C PHE A 381 2.95 -2.70 39.89
N SER A 382 3.00 -1.67 40.71
CA SER A 382 2.45 -0.35 40.42
C SER A 382 3.61 0.65 40.37
N ALA A 383 3.60 1.54 39.37
CA ALA A 383 4.68 2.48 39.15
C ALA A 383 4.18 3.87 38.72
N ASP A 384 4.77 4.90 39.31
CA ASP A 384 4.67 6.29 38.85
C ASP A 384 6.01 6.67 38.23
N THR A 385 6.04 6.90 36.93
CA THR A 385 7.28 7.00 36.15
C THR A 385 7.33 8.30 35.38
N PHE A 386 8.48 8.98 35.42
CA PHE A 386 8.82 10.07 34.54
C PHE A 386 10.07 9.71 33.72
N THR A 387 10.00 9.88 32.41
CA THR A 387 11.09 9.50 31.49
C THR A 387 11.45 10.66 30.58
N LEU A 388 12.75 10.94 30.47
CA LEU A 388 13.34 11.78 29.42
C LEU A 388 14.20 10.89 28.54
N SER A 389 14.02 10.95 27.24
CA SER A 389 14.84 10.17 26.30
C SER A 389 15.16 10.95 25.04
N ALA A 390 16.32 10.65 24.47
CA ALA A 390 16.71 11.14 23.15
C ALA A 390 17.38 10.02 22.35
N ARG A 391 17.02 9.90 21.06
CA ARG A 391 17.57 8.85 20.22
C ARG A 391 17.76 9.30 18.77
N TRP A 392 18.73 8.68 18.14
CA TRP A 392 18.91 8.66 16.69
C TRP A 392 18.43 7.31 16.14
N SER A 393 17.68 7.33 15.06
CA SER A 393 17.23 6.11 14.40
C SER A 393 17.40 6.17 12.89
N TYR A 394 17.54 4.99 12.30
CA TYR A 394 17.54 4.73 10.86
C TYR A 394 16.54 3.58 10.62
N ASP A 395 15.31 3.93 10.28
CA ASP A 395 14.18 3.02 10.22
C ASP A 395 13.73 2.76 8.78
N SER A 396 13.05 1.65 8.55
CA SER A 396 12.29 1.41 7.33
C SER A 396 11.11 2.37 7.25
N THR A 397 10.75 2.74 6.03
CA THR A 397 9.57 3.54 5.73
C THR A 397 8.57 2.70 4.91
N PRO A 398 7.29 3.06 4.86
CA PRO A 398 6.32 2.32 4.05
C PRO A 398 6.69 2.23 2.55
N ILE A 399 7.43 3.23 2.06
CA ILE A 399 7.89 3.29 0.68
C ILE A 399 9.23 2.57 0.45
N TRP A 400 9.97 2.28 1.52
CA TRP A 400 11.26 1.61 1.42
C TRP A 400 11.60 0.78 2.65
N GLN A 401 11.47 -0.52 2.50
CA GLN A 401 11.93 -1.49 3.48
C GLN A 401 13.45 -1.64 3.42
N LYS A 402 14.12 -1.37 4.53
CA LYS A 402 15.57 -1.48 4.66
C LYS A 402 15.94 -2.82 5.27
N ARG A 403 17.01 -3.42 4.74
CA ARG A 403 17.53 -4.68 5.30
C ARG A 403 18.14 -4.51 6.69
N LEU A 404 18.77 -3.37 6.95
CA LEU A 404 19.36 -3.05 8.26
C LEU A 404 18.73 -1.77 8.78
N THR A 405 18.14 -1.84 9.96
CA THR A 405 17.66 -0.69 10.73
C THR A 405 18.30 -0.69 12.09
N TYR A 406 18.46 0.47 12.67
CA TYR A 406 19.04 0.60 14.00
C TYR A 406 18.58 1.88 14.69
N TYR A 407 18.63 1.87 16.00
CA TYR A 407 18.63 3.09 16.80
C TYR A 407 19.63 2.99 17.96
N TYR A 408 20.05 4.14 18.45
CA TYR A 408 20.81 4.31 19.68
C TYR A 408 20.41 5.63 20.35
N GLY A 409 20.52 5.67 21.67
CA GLY A 409 20.11 6.87 22.39
C GLY A 409 20.46 6.84 23.86
N GLY A 410 19.93 7.81 24.59
CA GLY A 410 20.02 7.92 26.04
C GLY A 410 18.64 8.08 26.66
N GLU A 411 18.46 7.55 27.84
CA GLU A 411 17.23 7.61 28.62
C GLU A 411 17.55 7.87 30.08
N LEU A 412 16.80 8.78 30.71
CA LEU A 412 16.80 9.04 32.14
C LEU A 412 15.38 8.80 32.65
N THR A 413 15.23 7.92 33.62
CA THR A 413 13.95 7.56 34.21
C THR A 413 14.00 7.72 35.72
N GLY A 414 13.06 8.49 36.28
CA GLY A 414 12.72 8.51 37.69
C GLY A 414 11.44 7.75 37.90
N THR A 415 11.41 6.75 38.77
CA THR A 415 10.23 5.93 39.01
C THR A 415 10.06 5.57 40.46
N ASN A 416 8.81 5.59 40.95
CA ASN A 416 8.43 5.11 42.27
C ASN A 416 7.56 3.87 42.11
N GLU A 417 8.08 2.71 42.50
CA GLU A 417 7.48 1.42 42.18
C GLU A 417 7.15 0.61 43.43
N SER A 418 6.02 -0.06 43.39
CA SER A 418 5.60 -1.04 44.41
C SER A 418 6.09 -2.43 44.01
N MET A 419 6.74 -3.14 44.93
CA MET A 419 7.23 -4.51 44.75
C MET A 419 7.07 -5.33 46.02
N TYR A 420 7.04 -6.67 45.92
CA TYR A 420 7.10 -7.54 47.07
C TYR A 420 8.54 -7.65 47.61
N ASP A 421 8.73 -7.35 48.88
CA ASP A 421 10.01 -7.48 49.59
C ASP A 421 10.02 -8.82 50.35
N PHE A 422 10.80 -9.77 49.84
CA PHE A 422 10.88 -11.12 50.42
C PHE A 422 11.48 -11.14 51.83
N ALA A 423 12.32 -10.16 52.18
CA ALA A 423 12.90 -10.06 53.53
C ALA A 423 11.89 -9.54 54.56
N ARG A 424 10.98 -8.65 54.14
CA ARG A 424 9.94 -8.07 54.98
C ARG A 424 8.62 -8.85 54.97
N GLY A 425 8.40 -9.66 53.91
CA GLY A 425 7.16 -10.40 53.74
C GLY A 425 5.96 -9.53 53.31
N GLU A 426 6.20 -8.32 52.80
CA GLU A 426 5.17 -7.35 52.45
C GLU A 426 5.51 -6.58 51.15
N ARG A 427 4.52 -5.89 50.57
CA ARG A 427 4.76 -4.96 49.45
C ARG A 427 5.29 -3.63 49.97
N VAL A 428 6.39 -3.17 49.39
CA VAL A 428 7.03 -1.89 49.70
C VAL A 428 7.12 -1.04 48.45
N ARG A 429 7.12 0.30 48.61
CA ARG A 429 7.41 1.21 47.52
C ARG A 429 8.84 1.68 47.60
N ARG A 430 9.53 1.69 46.45
CA ARG A 430 10.91 2.14 46.31
C ARG A 430 11.04 3.10 45.14
N THR A 431 11.91 4.10 45.29
CA THR A 431 12.21 5.07 44.22
C THR A 431 13.55 4.72 43.58
N TYR A 432 13.54 4.70 42.24
CA TYR A 432 14.71 4.42 41.42
C TYR A 432 14.99 5.61 40.49
N GLY A 433 16.27 5.98 40.36
CA GLY A 433 16.78 6.77 39.24
C GLY A 433 17.51 5.83 38.28
N ILE A 434 17.15 5.81 37.02
CA ILE A 434 17.72 4.90 36.03
C ILE A 434 18.26 5.72 34.87
N ALA A 435 19.53 5.50 34.52
CA ALA A 435 20.15 5.99 33.29
C ALA A 435 20.39 4.79 32.36
N ALA A 436 20.00 4.90 31.10
CA ALA A 436 20.12 3.83 30.12
C ALA A 436 20.64 4.33 28.77
N LEU A 437 21.34 3.45 28.06
CA LEU A 437 21.80 3.66 26.68
C LEU A 437 21.19 2.62 25.75
N PRO A 438 19.87 2.72 25.46
CA PRO A 438 19.17 1.73 24.65
C PRO A 438 19.66 1.76 23.20
N THR A 439 20.02 0.60 22.68
CA THR A 439 20.48 0.39 21.32
C THR A 439 19.76 -0.81 20.73
N GLN A 440 19.31 -0.70 19.48
CA GLN A 440 18.71 -1.80 18.74
C GLN A 440 19.36 -1.91 17.36
N PHE A 441 19.55 -3.15 16.93
CA PHE A 441 19.84 -3.51 15.56
C PHE A 441 18.78 -4.48 15.07
N GLN A 442 18.26 -4.26 13.87
CA GLN A 442 17.33 -5.20 13.24
C GLN A 442 17.78 -5.46 11.80
N PHE A 443 17.95 -6.73 11.48
CA PHE A 443 18.14 -7.21 10.12
C PHE A 443 16.83 -7.80 9.63
N ASP A 444 16.27 -7.24 8.55
CA ASP A 444 14.98 -7.61 7.98
C ASP A 444 15.15 -8.08 6.53
N HIS A 445 14.86 -9.34 6.31
CA HIS A 445 14.84 -9.99 5.00
C HIS A 445 13.44 -10.53 4.66
N SER A 446 12.41 -9.97 5.28
CA SER A 446 11.03 -10.29 4.92
C SER A 446 10.60 -9.53 3.66
N ASP A 447 9.55 -10.02 3.02
CA ASP A 447 8.98 -9.46 1.79
C ASP A 447 8.07 -8.25 2.03
N ASP A 448 7.51 -8.11 3.23
CA ASP A 448 6.61 -7.02 3.61
C ASP A 448 6.78 -6.64 5.08
N LEU A 449 6.69 -5.34 5.39
CA LEU A 449 6.86 -4.83 6.77
C LEU A 449 5.68 -5.17 7.69
N LEU A 450 4.45 -5.12 7.16
CA LEU A 450 3.23 -5.21 7.96
C LEU A 450 2.60 -6.59 7.93
N ASN A 451 2.73 -7.31 6.81
CA ASN A 451 2.12 -8.62 6.61
C ASN A 451 3.08 -9.58 5.90
N PRO A 452 4.20 -9.93 6.52
CA PRO A 452 5.22 -10.76 5.90
C PRO A 452 4.70 -12.16 5.56
N THR A 453 5.02 -12.63 4.34
CA THR A 453 4.65 -13.97 3.85
C THR A 453 5.85 -14.89 3.72
N LYS A 454 7.04 -14.33 3.55
CA LYS A 454 8.31 -15.07 3.43
C LYS A 454 9.48 -14.25 3.97
N GLY A 455 10.56 -14.95 4.31
CA GLY A 455 11.78 -14.34 4.80
C GLY A 455 11.91 -14.41 6.32
N TYR A 456 12.78 -13.58 6.89
CA TYR A 456 13.06 -13.58 8.32
C TYR A 456 13.47 -12.21 8.82
N ARG A 457 13.34 -11.99 10.13
CA ARG A 457 13.84 -10.82 10.87
C ARG A 457 14.66 -11.27 12.06
N LEU A 458 15.76 -10.59 12.31
CA LEU A 458 16.57 -10.73 13.52
C LEU A 458 16.66 -9.37 14.19
N ARG A 459 16.31 -9.30 15.47
CA ARG A 459 16.35 -8.08 16.28
C ARG A 459 17.18 -8.31 17.52
N LEU A 460 18.19 -7.48 17.72
CA LEU A 460 19.00 -7.44 18.93
C LEU A 460 18.81 -6.09 19.61
N ASN A 461 18.38 -6.13 20.87
CA ASN A 461 18.35 -4.98 21.76
C ASN A 461 19.43 -5.15 22.81
N VAL A 462 20.21 -4.11 23.02
CA VAL A 462 21.24 -4.04 24.08
C VAL A 462 21.10 -2.70 24.78
N SER A 463 20.95 -2.71 26.10
CA SER A 463 20.82 -1.51 26.91
C SER A 463 21.75 -1.62 28.14
N PRO A 464 22.95 -1.03 28.08
CA PRO A 464 23.68 -0.74 29.31
C PRO A 464 22.86 0.24 30.16
N GLU A 465 22.66 -0.07 31.42
CA GLU A 465 21.80 0.69 32.33
C GLU A 465 22.50 0.84 33.69
N GLY A 466 22.21 1.91 34.39
CA GLY A 466 22.60 2.10 35.79
C GLY A 466 21.38 2.48 36.61
N SER A 467 21.11 1.73 37.66
CA SER A 467 20.05 2.03 38.62
C SER A 467 20.64 2.64 39.89
N ILE A 468 20.03 3.70 40.38
CA ILE A 468 20.40 4.38 41.63
C ILE A 468 19.23 4.22 42.59
N GLN A 469 19.49 3.49 43.70
CA GLN A 469 18.60 3.36 44.83
C GLN A 469 19.51 3.35 46.11
N GLY A 470 19.95 4.55 46.49
CA GLY A 470 20.98 4.69 47.52
C GLY A 470 22.41 4.57 46.95
N SER A 471 22.74 3.47 46.27
CA SER A 471 24.00 3.24 45.56
C SER A 471 23.76 3.00 44.07
N ALA A 472 24.75 3.37 43.21
CA ALA A 472 24.68 3.11 41.78
C ALA A 472 25.01 1.64 41.49
N ARG A 473 24.17 0.98 40.70
CA ARG A 473 24.31 -0.43 40.29
C ARG A 473 24.23 -0.53 38.77
N PRO A 474 25.37 -0.74 38.09
CA PRO A 474 25.38 -0.92 36.62
C PRO A 474 24.92 -2.35 36.25
N TYR A 475 24.20 -2.46 35.14
CA TYR A 475 23.80 -3.73 34.55
C TYR A 475 23.63 -3.60 33.05
N VAL A 476 23.51 -4.73 32.37
CA VAL A 476 23.21 -4.78 30.94
C VAL A 476 21.97 -5.60 30.71
N ARG A 477 21.01 -5.02 30.02
CA ARG A 477 19.77 -5.69 29.61
C ARG A 477 19.84 -5.99 28.11
N THR A 478 19.61 -7.26 27.73
CA THR A 478 19.69 -7.73 26.35
C THR A 478 18.44 -8.50 25.94
N MET A 479 18.03 -8.38 24.68
CA MET A 479 16.96 -9.18 24.09
C MET A 479 17.31 -9.49 22.64
N LEU A 480 17.32 -10.79 22.31
CA LEU A 480 17.42 -11.28 20.95
C LEU A 480 16.07 -11.84 20.51
N GLU A 481 15.60 -11.46 19.36
CA GLU A 481 14.36 -11.97 18.76
C GLU A 481 14.62 -12.35 17.30
N GLY A 482 14.18 -13.54 16.93
CA GLY A 482 14.16 -14.01 15.53
C GLY A 482 12.73 -14.37 15.13
N THR A 483 12.32 -13.93 13.96
CA THR A 483 11.05 -14.33 13.32
C THR A 483 11.31 -14.88 11.93
N MET A 484 10.55 -15.89 11.53
CA MET A 484 10.65 -16.51 10.21
C MET A 484 9.26 -16.70 9.61
N TYR A 485 9.16 -16.50 8.30
CA TYR A 485 7.93 -16.63 7.54
C TYR A 485 8.17 -17.49 6.31
N LYS A 486 7.27 -18.43 6.05
CA LYS A 486 7.34 -19.32 4.89
C LYS A 486 5.96 -19.50 4.28
N SER A 487 5.80 -19.01 3.06
CA SER A 487 4.63 -19.30 2.24
C SER A 487 4.68 -20.75 1.80
N VAL A 488 3.70 -21.54 2.21
CA VAL A 488 3.53 -22.95 1.84
C VAL A 488 2.67 -23.06 0.58
N SER A 489 1.67 -22.19 0.48
CA SER A 489 0.82 -22.01 -0.70
C SER A 489 0.42 -20.54 -0.83
N SER A 490 -0.33 -20.19 -1.87
CA SER A 490 -0.89 -18.83 -2.04
C SER A 490 -1.79 -18.39 -0.88
N SER A 491 -2.34 -19.35 -0.12
CA SER A 491 -3.27 -19.11 0.97
C SER A 491 -2.74 -19.46 2.35
N LEU A 492 -1.63 -20.21 2.46
CA LEU A 492 -1.09 -20.70 3.73
C LEU A 492 0.34 -20.23 3.97
N ILE A 493 0.55 -19.55 5.09
CA ILE A 493 1.84 -19.07 5.56
C ILE A 493 2.12 -19.70 6.94
N LEU A 494 3.30 -20.28 7.10
CA LEU A 494 3.83 -20.67 8.41
C LEU A 494 4.70 -19.53 8.94
N ALA A 495 4.46 -19.13 10.19
CA ALA A 495 5.24 -18.10 10.86
C ALA A 495 5.75 -18.63 12.20
N GLY A 496 7.00 -18.32 12.53
CA GLY A 496 7.62 -18.69 13.80
C GLY A 496 8.36 -17.53 14.43
N ARG A 497 8.36 -17.46 15.78
CA ARG A 497 9.12 -16.49 16.57
C ARG A 497 9.88 -17.19 17.67
N LEU A 498 11.11 -16.79 17.90
CA LEU A 498 11.90 -17.12 19.09
C LEU A 498 12.40 -15.83 19.72
N ARG A 499 12.37 -15.76 21.05
CA ARG A 499 12.85 -14.61 21.82
C ARG A 499 13.61 -15.09 23.04
N ALA A 500 14.76 -14.48 23.32
CA ALA A 500 15.56 -14.72 24.53
C ALA A 500 16.06 -13.40 25.10
N GLY A 501 15.87 -13.21 26.39
CA GLY A 501 16.30 -12.02 27.12
C GLY A 501 17.19 -12.37 28.31
N SER A 502 18.13 -11.48 28.64
CA SER A 502 19.06 -11.63 29.76
C SER A 502 19.37 -10.29 30.40
N ILE A 503 19.48 -10.24 31.72
CA ILE A 503 19.95 -9.09 32.50
C ILE A 503 21.14 -9.55 33.36
N LEU A 504 22.28 -8.88 33.15
CA LEU A 504 23.55 -9.19 33.77
C LEU A 504 24.04 -8.02 34.62
N GLY A 505 24.68 -8.30 35.77
CA GLY A 505 25.34 -7.30 36.61
C GLY A 505 24.53 -6.80 37.81
N ILE A 506 23.26 -7.25 37.97
CA ILE A 506 22.40 -6.84 39.08
C ILE A 506 21.52 -8.00 39.55
N ASP A 507 21.19 -8.04 40.83
CA ASP A 507 20.23 -9.00 41.35
C ASP A 507 18.79 -8.56 41.10
N ARG A 508 17.85 -9.56 41.02
CA ARG A 508 16.45 -9.28 40.73
C ARG A 508 15.83 -8.27 41.70
N ASP A 509 16.12 -8.42 43.01
CA ASP A 509 15.48 -7.62 44.04
C ASP A 509 16.03 -6.19 44.15
N ASP A 510 17.20 -5.94 43.54
CA ASP A 510 17.79 -4.61 43.36
C ASP A 510 17.37 -3.92 42.06
N LEU A 511 16.81 -4.71 41.14
CA LEU A 511 16.33 -4.22 39.86
C LEU A 511 14.91 -3.69 40.00
N ALA A 512 14.67 -2.49 39.48
CA ALA A 512 13.32 -1.93 39.42
C ALA A 512 12.35 -2.91 38.73
N PRO A 513 11.17 -3.18 39.29
CA PRO A 513 10.18 -4.08 38.70
C PRO A 513 9.88 -3.82 37.23
N SER A 514 9.75 -2.56 36.81
CA SER A 514 9.50 -2.16 35.41
C SER A 514 10.63 -2.56 34.45
N ARG A 515 11.83 -2.85 34.95
CA ARG A 515 12.99 -3.26 34.13
C ARG A 515 13.17 -4.79 34.05
N ARG A 516 12.44 -5.55 34.83
CA ARG A 516 12.49 -7.04 34.83
C ARG A 516 11.81 -7.60 33.57
N TYR A 517 12.08 -8.85 33.31
CA TYR A 517 11.38 -9.59 32.24
C TYR A 517 10.14 -10.28 32.81
N TYR A 518 9.05 -10.21 32.05
CA TYR A 518 7.78 -10.86 32.33
C TYR A 518 7.29 -11.59 31.09
N GLY A 519 6.64 -12.73 31.26
CA GLY A 519 5.98 -13.45 30.16
C GLY A 519 4.46 -13.46 30.33
N GLY A 520 3.74 -13.84 29.27
CA GLY A 520 2.29 -13.92 29.22
C GLY A 520 1.63 -12.68 28.60
N GLY A 521 0.48 -12.89 27.98
CA GLY A 521 -0.29 -11.86 27.28
C GLY A 521 -0.20 -11.95 25.76
N GLY A 522 -0.92 -11.07 25.06
CA GLY A 522 -1.11 -11.13 23.61
C GLY A 522 0.13 -10.92 22.74
N GLY A 523 1.20 -10.32 23.29
CA GLY A 523 2.50 -10.13 22.63
C GLY A 523 3.60 -11.08 23.11
N SER A 524 3.26 -12.03 24.00
CA SER A 524 4.17 -12.96 24.63
C SER A 524 3.63 -14.39 24.46
N VAL A 525 3.21 -15.06 25.52
CA VAL A 525 2.59 -16.39 25.49
C VAL A 525 1.09 -16.23 25.68
N ARG A 526 0.33 -16.36 24.61
CA ARG A 526 -1.13 -16.26 24.62
C ARG A 526 -1.75 -17.43 25.39
N GLY A 527 -2.90 -17.17 26.02
CA GLY A 527 -3.54 -18.10 26.94
C GLY A 527 -3.31 -17.73 28.40
N TYR A 528 -2.21 -17.05 28.72
CA TYR A 528 -1.92 -16.53 30.06
C TYR A 528 -2.22 -15.03 30.13
N GLY A 529 -2.57 -14.57 31.33
CA GLY A 529 -2.75 -13.15 31.62
C GLY A 529 -1.47 -12.34 31.37
N PHE A 530 -1.61 -11.05 31.21
CA PHE A 530 -0.48 -10.14 30.99
C PHE A 530 0.49 -10.20 32.16
N GLN A 531 1.79 -10.41 31.90
CA GLN A 531 2.88 -10.51 32.88
C GLN A 531 2.76 -11.66 33.91
N ARG A 532 1.84 -12.61 33.74
CA ARG A 532 1.57 -13.67 34.73
C ARG A 532 2.56 -14.83 34.71
N LEU A 533 3.48 -14.92 33.75
CA LEU A 533 4.48 -15.97 33.68
C LEU A 533 5.80 -15.55 34.33
N GLY A 534 6.40 -16.47 35.04
CA GLY A 534 7.65 -16.29 35.77
C GLY A 534 7.53 -16.61 37.25
N PRO A 535 8.50 -16.16 38.08
CA PRO A 535 8.47 -16.28 39.54
C PRO A 535 7.28 -15.51 40.13
N LEU A 536 6.68 -16.08 41.18
CA LEU A 536 5.56 -15.47 41.89
C LEU A 536 5.97 -15.16 43.35
N ASP A 537 5.32 -14.15 43.91
CA ASP A 537 5.38 -13.91 45.36
C ASP A 537 4.46 -14.87 46.13
N PRO A 538 4.48 -14.88 47.47
CA PRO A 538 3.61 -15.73 48.28
C PRO A 538 2.10 -15.48 48.08
N ASN A 539 1.71 -14.32 47.57
CA ASN A 539 0.32 -13.97 47.24
C ASN A 539 -0.11 -14.52 45.89
N GLY A 540 0.84 -15.04 45.10
CA GLY A 540 0.61 -15.50 43.72
C GLY A 540 0.71 -14.42 42.67
N ASP A 541 1.24 -13.25 43.01
CA ASP A 541 1.48 -12.16 42.06
C ASP A 541 2.86 -12.29 41.39
N PRO A 542 3.00 -11.94 40.11
CA PRO A 542 4.26 -12.07 39.40
C PRO A 542 5.29 -11.05 39.91
N VAL A 543 6.52 -11.47 40.09
CA VAL A 543 7.63 -10.61 40.53
C VAL A 543 8.64 -10.34 39.38
N GLY A 544 8.47 -10.99 38.26
CA GLY A 544 9.38 -10.88 37.11
C GLY A 544 10.72 -11.58 37.30
N GLY A 545 11.51 -11.63 36.25
CA GLY A 545 12.80 -12.31 36.22
C GLY A 545 13.90 -11.49 35.57
N ARG A 546 15.13 -12.01 35.65
CA ARG A 546 16.29 -11.45 34.94
C ARG A 546 16.48 -12.03 33.54
N SER A 547 15.79 -13.12 33.25
CA SER A 547 15.83 -13.68 31.89
C SER A 547 14.47 -14.20 31.44
N LEU A 548 14.35 -14.39 30.15
CA LEU A 548 13.12 -14.80 29.47
C LEU A 548 13.47 -15.65 28.25
N ASN A 549 12.69 -16.69 27.98
CA ASN A 549 12.62 -17.30 26.66
C ASN A 549 11.17 -17.46 26.22
N GLU A 550 10.93 -17.28 24.93
CA GLU A 550 9.62 -17.45 24.32
C GLU A 550 9.77 -18.03 22.92
N GLY A 551 8.80 -18.84 22.52
CA GLY A 551 8.63 -19.34 21.16
C GLY A 551 7.16 -19.30 20.77
N ALA A 552 6.89 -19.04 19.51
CA ALA A 552 5.54 -19.05 18.95
C ALA A 552 5.57 -19.62 17.53
N VAL A 553 4.53 -20.40 17.19
CA VAL A 553 4.32 -20.92 15.83
C VAL A 553 2.87 -20.66 15.45
N GLU A 554 2.67 -20.11 14.26
CA GLU A 554 1.37 -19.81 13.66
C GLU A 554 1.25 -20.42 12.26
N ALA A 555 0.07 -20.97 11.96
CA ALA A 555 -0.32 -21.30 10.60
C ALA A 555 -1.41 -20.30 10.15
N ARG A 556 -1.04 -19.39 9.25
CA ARG A 556 -1.91 -18.31 8.77
C ARG A 556 -2.58 -18.73 7.46
N TYR A 557 -3.85 -19.11 7.52
CA TYR A 557 -4.64 -19.46 6.34
C TYR A 557 -5.54 -18.30 5.94
N ARG A 558 -5.36 -17.79 4.71
CA ARG A 558 -6.09 -16.65 4.16
C ARG A 558 -7.08 -17.07 3.08
N PHE A 559 -8.30 -16.49 3.12
CA PHE A 559 -9.35 -16.63 2.11
C PHE A 559 -10.03 -15.26 1.89
N GLY A 560 -9.76 -14.67 0.74
CA GLY A 560 -10.18 -13.30 0.46
C GLY A 560 -9.61 -12.29 1.47
N ASN A 561 -10.47 -11.50 2.08
CA ASN A 561 -10.09 -10.52 3.11
C ASN A 561 -10.10 -11.09 4.54
N PHE A 562 -10.34 -12.39 4.71
CA PHE A 562 -10.37 -13.04 6.01
C PHE A 562 -9.24 -14.04 6.15
N GLY A 563 -8.94 -14.40 7.40
CA GLY A 563 -7.99 -15.46 7.71
C GLY A 563 -8.26 -16.12 9.04
N ILE A 564 -7.82 -17.36 9.16
CA ILE A 564 -7.83 -18.15 10.37
C ILE A 564 -6.41 -18.53 10.71
N VAL A 565 -6.04 -18.41 11.99
CA VAL A 565 -4.67 -18.59 12.46
C VAL A 565 -4.66 -19.45 13.72
N PRO A 566 -4.58 -20.78 13.63
CA PRO A 566 -4.20 -21.62 14.76
C PRO A 566 -2.75 -21.34 15.17
N PHE A 567 -2.48 -21.38 16.47
CA PHE A 567 -1.17 -21.11 17.01
C PHE A 567 -0.87 -21.87 18.31
N ILE A 568 0.41 -22.03 18.57
CA ILE A 568 0.96 -22.54 19.84
C ILE A 568 2.10 -21.61 20.24
N ASP A 569 2.05 -21.14 21.50
CA ASP A 569 3.07 -20.32 22.12
C ASP A 569 3.65 -21.06 23.31
N ALA A 570 4.93 -20.84 23.60
CA ALA A 570 5.62 -21.37 24.76
C ALA A 570 6.56 -20.32 25.34
N GLY A 571 6.78 -20.31 26.65
CA GLY A 571 7.77 -19.42 27.27
C GLY A 571 7.68 -19.36 28.76
N ASN A 572 8.68 -18.72 29.37
CA ASN A 572 8.70 -18.40 30.79
C ASN A 572 9.76 -17.32 31.08
N ALA A 573 9.60 -16.64 32.22
CA ALA A 573 10.62 -15.76 32.77
C ALA A 573 11.28 -16.43 34.01
N TYR A 574 12.57 -16.15 34.21
CA TYR A 574 13.38 -16.82 35.21
C TYR A 574 14.13 -15.81 36.10
N GLU A 575 14.33 -16.18 37.37
CA GLU A 575 15.13 -15.39 38.29
C GLU A 575 16.61 -15.35 37.89
N SER A 576 17.12 -16.43 37.30
CA SER A 576 18.50 -16.52 36.81
C SER A 576 18.77 -15.53 35.69
N SER A 577 20.03 -15.11 35.54
CA SER A 577 20.44 -14.18 34.49
C SER A 577 20.32 -14.75 33.06
N PHE A 578 20.35 -16.07 32.93
CA PHE A 578 20.16 -16.76 31.65
C PHE A 578 18.88 -17.61 31.71
N PRO A 579 18.14 -17.67 30.58
CA PRO A 579 16.93 -18.47 30.48
C PRO A 579 17.25 -19.97 30.61
N LYS A 580 16.31 -20.67 31.21
CA LYS A 580 16.37 -22.14 31.39
C LYS A 580 15.43 -22.80 30.40
N GLY A 581 15.67 -24.05 30.03
CA GLY A 581 14.75 -24.86 29.24
C GLY A 581 13.64 -25.53 30.03
N SER A 582 13.66 -25.37 31.37
CA SER A 582 12.67 -25.96 32.31
C SER A 582 11.49 -25.01 32.53
N ASP A 583 10.38 -25.56 33.04
CA ASP A 583 9.17 -24.82 33.47
C ASP A 583 8.49 -23.99 32.37
N LEU A 584 8.68 -24.38 31.13
CA LEU A 584 8.00 -23.75 30.01
C LEU A 584 6.48 -23.86 30.16
N ARG A 585 5.80 -22.77 29.93
CA ARG A 585 4.35 -22.65 29.88
C ARG A 585 3.90 -22.60 28.42
N PHE A 586 2.89 -23.41 28.12
CA PHE A 586 2.36 -23.55 26.78
C PHE A 586 0.95 -23.00 26.72
N GLY A 587 0.67 -22.22 25.66
CA GLY A 587 -0.65 -21.74 25.33
C GLY A 587 -0.98 -22.10 23.89
N ALA A 588 -2.22 -22.49 23.64
CA ALA A 588 -2.71 -22.77 22.29
C ALA A 588 -4.00 -22.03 22.02
N GLY A 589 -4.24 -21.71 20.77
CA GLY A 589 -5.42 -20.95 20.42
C GLY A 589 -5.67 -20.84 18.91
N ILE A 590 -6.72 -20.10 18.61
CA ILE A 590 -7.11 -19.79 17.24
C ILE A 590 -7.39 -18.29 17.12
N GLY A 591 -6.97 -17.69 16.04
CA GLY A 591 -7.18 -16.28 15.72
C GLY A 591 -7.97 -16.09 14.45
N GLY A 592 -8.85 -15.08 14.45
CA GLY A 592 -9.46 -14.51 13.25
C GLY A 592 -8.66 -13.30 12.77
N ARG A 593 -8.60 -13.11 11.47
CA ARG A 593 -7.98 -11.94 10.82
C ARG A 593 -8.96 -11.32 9.83
N PHE A 594 -8.98 -10.00 9.79
CA PHE A 594 -9.62 -9.23 8.73
C PHE A 594 -8.58 -8.28 8.14
N TYR A 595 -8.18 -8.54 6.89
CA TYR A 595 -7.11 -7.81 6.22
C TYR A 595 -7.62 -6.50 5.63
N THR A 596 -6.95 -5.41 5.98
CA THR A 596 -7.20 -4.05 5.48
C THR A 596 -5.93 -3.47 4.86
N ASN A 597 -6.03 -2.33 4.17
CA ASN A 597 -4.89 -1.65 3.55
C ASN A 597 -3.86 -1.11 4.57
N PHE A 598 -4.25 -0.99 5.84
CA PHE A 598 -3.39 -0.52 6.94
C PHE A 598 -3.00 -1.63 7.93
N GLY A 599 -3.21 -2.88 7.55
CA GLY A 599 -2.88 -4.07 8.34
C GLY A 599 -4.11 -4.90 8.73
N PRO A 600 -3.92 -6.12 9.24
CA PRO A 600 -5.01 -6.98 9.65
C PRO A 600 -5.55 -6.60 11.03
N PHE A 601 -6.87 -6.56 11.19
CA PHE A 601 -7.51 -6.67 12.50
C PHE A 601 -7.39 -8.09 13.00
N ARG A 602 -7.04 -8.24 14.26
CA ARG A 602 -6.77 -9.51 14.92
C ARG A 602 -7.70 -9.72 16.11
N ILE A 603 -8.31 -10.90 16.18
CA ILE A 603 -9.04 -11.41 17.34
C ILE A 603 -8.51 -12.80 17.63
N ASP A 604 -7.82 -12.98 18.76
CA ASP A 604 -7.27 -14.28 19.18
C ASP A 604 -7.98 -14.76 20.43
N ALA A 605 -8.33 -16.05 20.46
CA ALA A 605 -8.80 -16.78 21.63
C ALA A 605 -7.79 -17.89 21.97
N ALA A 606 -7.33 -17.95 23.20
CA ALA A 606 -6.29 -18.88 23.63
C ALA A 606 -6.55 -19.47 25.01
N THR A 607 -6.08 -20.68 25.23
CA THR A 607 -6.14 -21.39 26.50
C THR A 607 -4.74 -21.83 26.96
N PRO A 608 -4.43 -21.79 28.29
CA PRO A 608 -3.20 -22.34 28.79
C PRO A 608 -3.28 -23.87 28.81
N LEU A 609 -2.24 -24.55 28.29
CA LEU A 609 -2.18 -26.02 28.27
C LEU A 609 -1.70 -26.62 29.61
N ASN A 610 -0.81 -25.91 30.32
CA ASN A 610 -0.28 -26.30 31.62
C ASN A 610 -0.48 -25.18 32.65
N LYS A 611 -1.75 -24.86 32.94
CA LYS A 611 -2.15 -23.76 33.82
C LYS A 611 -1.78 -23.99 35.30
N ARG A 612 -1.56 -22.88 36.01
CA ARG A 612 -1.44 -22.81 37.45
C ARG A 612 -2.80 -22.47 38.09
N LYS A 613 -2.88 -22.64 39.42
CA LYS A 613 -4.01 -22.10 40.18
C LYS A 613 -4.06 -20.56 40.00
N GLY A 614 -5.21 -20.04 39.58
CA GLY A 614 -5.40 -18.63 39.30
C GLY A 614 -5.28 -18.22 37.83
N ASP A 615 -4.75 -19.09 36.95
CA ASP A 615 -4.74 -18.80 35.51
C ASP A 615 -6.15 -18.88 34.92
N SER A 616 -6.48 -17.95 34.00
CA SER A 616 -7.74 -17.94 33.28
C SER A 616 -7.90 -19.20 32.42
N LYS A 617 -9.14 -19.65 32.21
CA LYS A 617 -9.43 -20.79 31.31
C LYS A 617 -9.32 -20.38 29.84
N LEU A 618 -9.67 -19.14 29.56
CA LEU A 618 -9.69 -18.58 28.20
C LEU A 618 -9.20 -17.12 28.26
N ALA A 619 -8.36 -16.74 27.34
CA ALA A 619 -7.89 -15.37 27.17
C ALA A 619 -8.25 -14.87 25.78
N LEU A 620 -8.71 -13.63 25.68
CA LEU A 620 -9.10 -12.94 24.44
C LEU A 620 -8.18 -11.74 24.21
N TYR A 621 -7.80 -11.53 22.95
CA TYR A 621 -6.94 -10.44 22.53
C TYR A 621 -7.49 -9.81 21.25
N LEU A 622 -7.67 -8.47 21.28
CA LEU A 622 -8.07 -7.68 20.11
C LEU A 622 -6.97 -6.66 19.84
N SER A 623 -6.49 -6.63 18.61
CA SER A 623 -5.46 -5.66 18.21
C SER A 623 -5.42 -5.47 16.70
N LEU A 624 -4.69 -4.43 16.27
CA LEU A 624 -4.31 -4.20 14.88
C LEU A 624 -2.91 -4.76 14.63
N GLY A 625 -2.69 -5.37 13.46
CA GLY A 625 -1.42 -5.99 13.07
C GLY A 625 -1.35 -7.49 13.34
N GLN A 626 -0.27 -8.14 12.87
CA GLN A 626 0.05 -9.53 13.19
C GLN A 626 0.59 -9.66 14.63
N ALA A 627 0.65 -10.88 15.17
CA ALA A 627 1.21 -11.12 16.50
C ALA A 627 2.74 -10.86 16.52
N PHE A 628 3.43 -11.10 15.39
CA PHE A 628 4.85 -10.85 15.15
C PHE A 628 5.16 -10.82 13.67
#